data_acf12eee919d3ecad3d603cc7dfc4012
#
_entry.id   acf12eee919d3ecad3d603cc7dfc4012
#
_cell.length_a   1.000
_cell.length_b   1.000
_cell.length_c   1.000
_cell.angle_alpha   90.00
_cell.angle_beta   90.00
_cell.angle_gamma   90.00
#
_symmetry.space_group_name_H-M   'P 1'
#
loop_
_entity.id
_entity.type
_entity.pdbx_description
1 polymer ?
#
loop_
_entity_poly.entity_id
_entity_poly.type
_entity_poly.pdbx_seq_one_letter_code
_entity_poly.pdbx_strand_id
1 'polypeptide(L)'
;GYPVILCNVNNFYLDLAYDAHPDERGLSWAGYVDESKGFSMLPYHIYRSSRTDMAGNPVDLGIAERGKTVLTASGKERIQGVQAQLFAETIRDFKWVEYYTFPKILGLVERGWNAFPAWSMLAGEKEQQAFNKALALFYSKASEKEMPHWASRNINFRLPHPGLCLKEGKLYANTPIRGGEIRYTTDGAEPTLDSALWEAPIACDASVVKAKLFYLNKESVTSTLKVN
;
A
#
# COMPACT_ATOMS: atom_id res chain seq x y z
N GLY A 1 -32.12 12.71 6.96
CA GLY A 1 -31.14 11.91 6.23
C GLY A 1 -31.02 10.48 6.77
N TYR A 2 -30.38 9.62 6.03
CA TYR A 2 -30.22 8.20 6.38
C TYR A 2 -28.87 7.96 7.03
N PRO A 3 -28.69 6.92 7.87
CA PRO A 3 -27.39 6.44 8.30
C PRO A 3 -26.60 5.91 7.09
N VAL A 4 -25.28 6.07 7.11
CA VAL A 4 -24.38 5.73 5.99
C VAL A 4 -23.20 4.93 6.49
N ILE A 5 -22.85 3.86 5.78
CA ILE A 5 -21.57 3.16 5.89
C ILE A 5 -20.77 3.49 4.63
N LEU A 6 -19.53 3.93 4.80
CA LEU A 6 -18.69 4.35 3.68
C LEU A 6 -17.92 3.15 3.12
N CYS A 7 -18.06 2.95 1.82
CA CYS A 7 -17.33 1.91 1.08
C CYS A 7 -16.73 2.49 -0.20
N ASN A 8 -15.67 3.28 -0.05
CA ASN A 8 -15.02 3.91 -1.20
C ASN A 8 -14.21 2.87 -1.98
N VAL A 9 -14.48 2.73 -3.27
CA VAL A 9 -13.78 1.79 -4.14
C VAL A 9 -12.26 1.96 -4.08
N ASN A 10 -11.77 3.18 -4.17
CA ASN A 10 -10.33 3.50 -4.20
C ASN A 10 -9.60 3.31 -2.86
N ASN A 11 -10.34 2.99 -1.80
CA ASN A 11 -9.77 2.78 -0.46
C ASN A 11 -10.01 1.36 0.05
N PHE A 12 -11.16 0.74 -0.32
CA PHE A 12 -11.66 -0.42 0.40
C PHE A 12 -12.12 -1.59 -0.50
N TYR A 13 -11.94 -1.53 -1.83
CA TYR A 13 -12.16 -2.71 -2.67
C TYR A 13 -10.91 -3.58 -2.65
N LEU A 14 -10.99 -4.68 -1.90
CA LEU A 14 -9.86 -5.57 -1.62
C LEU A 14 -9.47 -6.42 -2.84
N ASP A 15 -10.38 -6.66 -3.76
CA ASP A 15 -10.17 -7.41 -5.01
C ASP A 15 -9.43 -6.62 -6.10
N LEU A 16 -9.27 -5.29 -5.94
CA LEU A 16 -8.40 -4.52 -6.82
C LEU A 16 -6.93 -4.90 -6.60
N ALA A 17 -6.14 -4.88 -7.68
CA ALA A 17 -4.71 -5.14 -7.61
C ALA A 17 -4.01 -4.14 -6.66
N TYR A 18 -2.93 -4.58 -6.03
CA TYR A 18 -2.16 -3.73 -5.11
C TYR A 18 -1.40 -2.63 -5.84
N ASP A 19 -0.87 -2.94 -7.02
CA ASP A 19 -0.10 -2.01 -7.85
C ASP A 19 -0.15 -2.43 -9.33
N ALA A 20 0.60 -1.71 -10.18
CA ALA A 20 0.64 -1.91 -11.63
C ALA A 20 1.61 -3.03 -12.08
N HIS A 21 2.18 -3.81 -11.16
CA HIS A 21 3.12 -4.86 -11.55
C HIS A 21 2.41 -5.91 -12.43
N PRO A 22 3.02 -6.38 -13.55
CA PRO A 22 2.38 -7.32 -14.47
C PRO A 22 1.94 -8.65 -13.84
N ASP A 23 2.67 -9.10 -12.81
CA ASP A 23 2.37 -10.34 -12.09
C ASP A 23 1.48 -10.10 -10.84
N GLU A 24 1.06 -8.85 -10.58
CA GLU A 24 0.16 -8.54 -9.47
C GLU A 24 -1.25 -9.06 -9.79
N ARG A 25 -1.91 -9.57 -8.77
CA ARG A 25 -3.26 -10.15 -8.88
C ARG A 25 -4.32 -9.12 -8.59
N GLY A 26 -5.48 -9.27 -9.23
CA GLY A 26 -6.64 -8.43 -8.99
C GLY A 26 -7.08 -7.64 -10.20
N LEU A 27 -8.17 -6.94 -10.04
CA LEU A 27 -8.73 -6.04 -11.04
C LEU A 27 -8.08 -4.65 -10.93
N SER A 28 -8.05 -3.88 -12.01
CA SER A 28 -7.46 -2.54 -12.03
C SER A 28 -8.37 -1.46 -12.63
N TRP A 29 -9.64 -1.79 -12.85
CA TRP A 29 -10.61 -0.89 -13.50
C TRP A 29 -10.85 0.43 -12.74
N ALA A 30 -10.61 0.46 -11.42
CA ALA A 30 -10.71 1.67 -10.59
C ALA A 30 -9.35 2.12 -10.04
N GLY A 31 -8.24 1.66 -10.64
CA GLY A 31 -6.89 1.89 -10.15
C GLY A 31 -6.42 0.79 -9.19
N TYR A 32 -5.48 1.12 -8.34
CA TYR A 32 -4.81 0.18 -7.44
C TYR A 32 -5.15 0.48 -5.98
N VAL A 33 -5.30 -0.57 -5.19
CA VAL A 33 -5.61 -0.46 -3.76
C VAL A 33 -4.62 -1.31 -2.97
N ASP A 34 -3.73 -0.64 -2.26
CA ASP A 34 -2.88 -1.22 -1.23
C ASP A 34 -3.37 -0.84 0.18
N GLU A 35 -2.68 -1.28 1.20
CA GLU A 35 -3.00 -0.98 2.59
C GLU A 35 -2.93 0.51 2.94
N SER A 36 -2.10 1.29 2.23
CA SER A 36 -1.97 2.74 2.41
C SER A 36 -3.24 3.50 1.99
N LYS A 37 -3.98 2.96 1.03
CA LYS A 37 -5.26 3.52 0.58
C LYS A 37 -6.31 3.48 1.68
N GLY A 38 -6.46 2.32 2.34
CA GLY A 38 -7.34 2.21 3.52
C GLY A 38 -6.87 3.10 4.66
N PHE A 39 -5.55 3.14 4.92
CA PHE A 39 -4.94 4.01 5.92
C PHE A 39 -5.18 5.51 5.66
N SER A 40 -5.17 5.95 4.41
CA SER A 40 -5.36 7.36 4.03
C SER A 40 -6.81 7.82 4.05
N MET A 41 -7.78 6.91 4.10
CA MET A 41 -9.20 7.24 4.08
C MET A 41 -9.59 8.14 5.25
N LEU A 42 -10.41 9.15 4.99
CA LEU A 42 -10.95 10.07 5.98
C LEU A 42 -12.48 10.04 5.93
N PRO A 43 -13.15 9.38 6.89
CA PRO A 43 -14.61 9.21 6.86
C PRO A 43 -15.40 10.52 6.81
N TYR A 44 -14.84 11.57 7.40
CA TYR A 44 -15.48 12.89 7.45
C TYR A 44 -14.98 13.87 6.40
N HIS A 45 -14.04 13.43 5.55
CA HIS A 45 -13.47 14.28 4.48
C HIS A 45 -13.00 13.45 3.28
N ILE A 46 -13.96 12.78 2.62
CA ILE A 46 -13.66 11.78 1.57
C ILE A 46 -12.82 12.33 0.40
N TYR A 47 -12.91 13.62 0.09
CA TYR A 47 -12.13 14.23 -0.99
C TYR A 47 -10.62 14.30 -0.71
N ARG A 48 -10.20 14.13 0.54
CA ARG A 48 -8.79 14.01 0.96
C ARG A 48 -8.34 12.56 1.17
N SER A 49 -9.20 11.59 0.90
CA SER A 49 -8.92 10.17 1.13
C SER A 49 -8.04 9.53 0.07
N SER A 50 -8.00 10.10 -1.14
CA SER A 50 -7.18 9.59 -2.25
C SER A 50 -5.94 10.45 -2.42
N ARG A 51 -4.78 9.92 -2.07
CA ARG A 51 -3.48 10.60 -2.19
C ARG A 51 -2.77 10.33 -3.50
N THR A 52 -3.27 9.39 -4.27
CA THR A 52 -2.82 9.10 -5.63
C THR A 52 -4.01 8.93 -6.56
N ASP A 53 -3.80 9.26 -7.83
CA ASP A 53 -4.76 8.98 -8.89
C ASP A 53 -4.82 7.47 -9.25
N MET A 54 -5.58 7.13 -10.29
CA MET A 54 -5.71 5.74 -10.76
C MET A 54 -4.41 5.17 -11.33
N ALA A 55 -3.51 6.01 -11.81
CA ALA A 55 -2.20 5.62 -12.33
C ALA A 55 -1.11 5.57 -11.23
N GLY A 56 -1.43 5.96 -9.99
CA GLY A 56 -0.50 5.98 -8.86
C GLY A 56 0.25 7.31 -8.69
N ASN A 57 -0.04 8.34 -9.49
CA ASN A 57 0.61 9.65 -9.35
C ASN A 57 0.07 10.41 -8.13
N PRO A 58 0.90 11.20 -7.43
CA PRO A 58 0.45 12.02 -6.31
C PRO A 58 -0.67 13.00 -6.71
N VAL A 59 -1.69 13.12 -5.88
CA VAL A 59 -2.79 14.06 -6.03
C VAL A 59 -2.56 15.28 -5.13
N ASP A 60 -2.74 16.47 -5.68
CA ASP A 60 -2.82 17.70 -4.89
C ASP A 60 -4.15 17.74 -4.13
N LEU A 61 -4.08 17.52 -2.81
CA LEU A 61 -5.27 17.47 -1.96
C LEU A 61 -6.00 18.82 -1.90
N GLY A 62 -5.29 19.95 -2.01
CA GLY A 62 -5.91 21.28 -2.06
C GLY A 62 -6.75 21.50 -3.34
N ILE A 63 -6.32 20.91 -4.45
CA ILE A 63 -7.10 20.88 -5.69
C ILE A 63 -8.27 19.90 -5.57
N ALA A 64 -8.05 18.72 -5.02
CA ALA A 64 -9.07 17.67 -4.89
C ALA A 64 -10.27 18.12 -4.04
N GLU A 65 -10.05 18.91 -3.01
CA GLU A 65 -11.11 19.42 -2.13
C GLU A 65 -11.72 20.75 -2.55
N ARG A 66 -11.10 21.47 -3.50
CA ARG A 66 -11.54 22.82 -3.90
C ARG A 66 -12.97 22.82 -4.43
N GLY A 67 -13.82 23.66 -3.81
CA GLY A 67 -15.23 23.80 -4.19
C GLY A 67 -16.11 22.59 -3.87
N LYS A 68 -15.60 21.64 -3.09
CA LYS A 68 -16.37 20.46 -2.65
C LYS A 68 -17.21 20.79 -1.41
N THR A 69 -18.35 20.10 -1.31
CA THR A 69 -19.25 20.22 -0.17
C THR A 69 -18.63 19.63 1.07
N VAL A 70 -18.67 20.36 2.18
CA VAL A 70 -18.22 19.89 3.50
C VAL A 70 -19.41 19.27 4.23
N LEU A 71 -19.15 18.15 4.95
CA LEU A 71 -20.15 17.53 5.79
C LEU A 71 -20.60 18.46 6.93
N THR A 72 -21.91 18.62 7.08
CA THR A 72 -22.50 19.28 8.25
C THR A 72 -22.27 18.44 9.52
N ALA A 73 -22.47 19.05 10.69
CA ALA A 73 -22.41 18.32 11.97
C ALA A 73 -23.38 17.12 11.96
N SER A 74 -24.65 17.35 11.57
CA SER A 74 -25.63 16.28 11.45
C SER A 74 -25.29 15.23 10.38
N GLY A 75 -24.57 15.59 9.33
CA GLY A 75 -24.04 14.67 8.32
C GLY A 75 -22.99 13.74 8.91
N LYS A 76 -22.09 14.26 9.75
CA LYS A 76 -21.05 13.46 10.43
C LYS A 76 -21.67 12.44 11.39
N GLU A 77 -22.70 12.82 12.15
CA GLU A 77 -23.41 11.92 13.08
C GLU A 77 -24.08 10.73 12.38
N ARG A 78 -24.33 10.83 11.07
CA ARG A 78 -24.95 9.77 10.28
C ARG A 78 -23.97 8.76 9.71
N ILE A 79 -22.69 9.05 9.73
CA ILE A 79 -21.66 8.10 9.30
C ILE A 79 -21.46 7.09 10.44
N GLN A 80 -21.89 5.85 10.19
CA GLN A 80 -21.84 4.77 11.18
C GLN A 80 -20.54 3.97 11.12
N GLY A 81 -19.79 4.06 10.02
CA GLY A 81 -18.54 3.33 9.88
C GLY A 81 -18.02 3.27 8.46
N VAL A 82 -17.03 2.40 8.29
CA VAL A 82 -16.37 2.08 7.02
C VAL A 82 -16.53 0.60 6.74
N GLN A 83 -16.58 0.22 5.46
CA GLN A 83 -16.72 -1.15 5.00
C GLN A 83 -15.78 -1.42 3.83
N ALA A 84 -15.14 -2.59 3.83
CA ALA A 84 -14.43 -3.10 2.68
C ALA A 84 -15.30 -4.09 1.89
N GLN A 85 -14.99 -4.23 0.60
CA GLN A 85 -15.61 -5.22 -0.29
C GLN A 85 -14.52 -6.16 -0.81
N LEU A 86 -14.88 -7.42 -0.97
CA LEU A 86 -14.09 -8.43 -1.65
C LEU A 86 -15.02 -9.16 -2.63
N PHE A 87 -14.91 -8.81 -3.90
CA PHE A 87 -15.67 -9.48 -4.97
C PHE A 87 -14.89 -10.68 -5.49
N ALA A 88 -15.61 -11.65 -6.05
CA ALA A 88 -15.08 -13.00 -6.26
C ALA A 88 -14.59 -13.28 -7.69
N GLU A 89 -14.63 -12.31 -8.61
CA GLU A 89 -14.40 -12.53 -10.04
C GLU A 89 -13.04 -13.16 -10.36
N THR A 90 -12.03 -12.84 -9.56
CA THR A 90 -10.66 -13.35 -9.75
C THR A 90 -10.22 -14.34 -8.67
N ILE A 91 -11.09 -14.64 -7.69
CA ILE A 91 -10.78 -15.57 -6.59
C ILE A 91 -10.87 -17.01 -7.10
N ARG A 92 -9.80 -17.80 -6.93
CA ARG A 92 -9.73 -19.21 -7.35
C ARG A 92 -9.74 -20.17 -6.16
N ASP A 93 -9.19 -19.76 -5.03
CA ASP A 93 -9.12 -20.55 -3.80
C ASP A 93 -9.02 -19.65 -2.58
N PHE A 94 -8.96 -20.24 -1.37
CA PHE A 94 -8.90 -19.49 -0.12
C PHE A 94 -7.60 -18.70 0.06
N LYS A 95 -6.47 -19.15 -0.52
CA LYS A 95 -5.21 -18.40 -0.48
C LYS A 95 -5.29 -17.07 -1.22
N TRP A 96 -6.17 -16.99 -2.25
CA TRP A 96 -6.44 -15.72 -2.94
C TRP A 96 -7.27 -14.78 -2.08
N VAL A 97 -8.26 -15.30 -1.32
CA VAL A 97 -9.01 -14.51 -0.34
C VAL A 97 -8.04 -13.87 0.67
N GLU A 98 -7.15 -14.67 1.22
CA GLU A 98 -6.12 -14.19 2.16
C GLU A 98 -5.19 -13.16 1.51
N TYR A 99 -4.70 -13.43 0.30
CA TYR A 99 -3.82 -12.52 -0.45
C TYR A 99 -4.46 -11.15 -0.68
N TYR A 100 -5.73 -11.11 -1.09
CA TYR A 100 -6.45 -9.86 -1.31
C TYR A 100 -6.79 -9.14 -0.01
N THR A 101 -7.03 -9.88 1.06
CA THR A 101 -7.41 -9.32 2.35
C THR A 101 -6.19 -8.78 3.10
N PHE A 102 -5.09 -9.54 3.13
CA PHE A 102 -3.92 -9.22 3.93
C PHE A 102 -2.75 -8.72 3.07
N PRO A 103 -2.18 -7.52 3.36
CA PRO A 103 -2.40 -6.66 4.55
C PRO A 103 -3.45 -5.55 4.38
N LYS A 104 -4.18 -5.40 3.27
CA LYS A 104 -5.13 -4.28 3.02
C LYS A 104 -6.11 -4.03 4.17
N ILE A 105 -6.57 -5.11 4.81
CA ILE A 105 -7.55 -5.03 5.91
C ILE A 105 -7.05 -4.15 7.08
N LEU A 106 -5.73 -4.05 7.27
CA LEU A 106 -5.16 -3.22 8.33
C LEU A 106 -5.51 -1.74 8.14
N GLY A 107 -5.55 -1.25 6.90
CA GLY A 107 -5.96 0.13 6.60
C GLY A 107 -7.41 0.39 6.98
N LEU A 108 -8.30 -0.57 6.70
CA LEU A 108 -9.71 -0.50 7.12
C LEU A 108 -9.84 -0.48 8.65
N VAL A 109 -9.14 -1.39 9.33
CA VAL A 109 -9.16 -1.50 10.79
C VAL A 109 -8.66 -0.20 11.43
N GLU A 110 -7.56 0.36 10.93
CA GLU A 110 -7.04 1.63 11.42
C GLU A 110 -8.08 2.76 11.30
N ARG A 111 -8.83 2.82 10.20
CA ARG A 111 -9.89 3.83 10.02
C ARG A 111 -11.13 3.56 10.85
N GLY A 112 -11.48 2.30 11.05
CA GLY A 112 -12.61 1.92 11.92
C GLY A 112 -12.40 2.33 13.39
N TRP A 113 -11.15 2.20 13.87
CA TRP A 113 -10.78 2.58 15.24
C TRP A 113 -10.43 4.06 15.40
N ASN A 114 -9.92 4.71 14.35
CA ASN A 114 -9.42 6.09 14.39
C ASN A 114 -9.93 6.92 13.21
N ALA A 115 -11.15 7.41 13.30
CA ALA A 115 -11.79 8.22 12.26
C ALA A 115 -11.16 9.63 12.11
N PHE A 116 -10.42 10.11 13.13
CA PHE A 116 -9.78 11.43 13.18
C PHE A 116 -8.27 11.31 13.45
N PRO A 117 -7.48 10.81 12.51
CA PRO A 117 -6.04 10.72 12.72
C PRO A 117 -5.42 12.13 12.85
N ALA A 118 -4.45 12.27 13.76
CA ALA A 118 -3.86 13.56 14.09
C ALA A 118 -3.29 14.32 12.87
N TRP A 119 -2.73 13.59 11.89
CA TRP A 119 -2.21 14.19 10.66
C TRP A 119 -3.31 14.86 9.83
N SER A 120 -4.56 14.40 9.87
CA SER A 120 -5.66 14.97 9.10
C SER A 120 -6.11 16.36 9.58
N MET A 121 -5.70 16.75 10.79
CA MET A 121 -5.97 18.07 11.37
C MET A 121 -4.97 19.13 10.91
N LEU A 122 -3.94 18.74 10.18
CA LEU A 122 -2.91 19.61 9.64
C LEU A 122 -3.20 19.92 8.15
N ALA A 123 -2.40 20.82 7.56
CA ALA A 123 -2.52 21.19 6.17
C ALA A 123 -1.14 21.35 5.50
N GLY A 124 -1.11 21.25 4.18
CA GLY A 124 0.08 21.45 3.37
C GLY A 124 1.23 20.51 3.74
N GLU A 125 2.44 21.02 3.73
CA GLU A 125 3.66 20.24 3.98
C GLU A 125 3.68 19.59 5.37
N LYS A 126 3.16 20.27 6.40
CA LYS A 126 3.07 19.71 7.76
C LYS A 126 2.16 18.47 7.82
N GLU A 127 1.06 18.50 7.10
CA GLU A 127 0.15 17.35 6.98
C GLU A 127 0.85 16.20 6.26
N GLN A 128 1.55 16.45 5.15
CA GLN A 128 2.26 15.42 4.40
C GLN A 128 3.37 14.77 5.23
N GLN A 129 4.16 15.56 5.96
CA GLN A 129 5.21 15.03 6.85
C GLN A 129 4.63 14.18 7.97
N ALA A 130 3.55 14.65 8.62
CA ALA A 130 2.87 13.90 9.69
C ALA A 130 2.21 12.62 9.17
N PHE A 131 1.60 12.65 7.98
CA PHE A 131 1.06 11.47 7.30
C PHE A 131 2.16 10.45 7.01
N ASN A 132 3.27 10.86 6.41
CA ASN A 132 4.38 9.96 6.08
C ASN A 132 4.95 9.29 7.33
N LYS A 133 5.10 10.04 8.42
CA LYS A 133 5.55 9.49 9.71
C LYS A 133 4.54 8.48 10.28
N ALA A 134 3.26 8.78 10.22
CA ALA A 134 2.20 7.88 10.69
C ALA A 134 2.10 6.61 9.83
N LEU A 135 2.24 6.74 8.50
CA LEU A 135 2.26 5.62 7.57
C LEU A 135 3.49 4.72 7.79
N ALA A 136 4.66 5.30 8.02
CA ALA A 136 5.87 4.52 8.34
C ALA A 136 5.69 3.72 9.65
N LEU A 137 5.05 4.31 10.66
CA LEU A 137 4.73 3.60 11.91
C LEU A 137 3.69 2.49 11.69
N PHE A 138 2.70 2.73 10.83
CA PHE A 138 1.71 1.72 10.44
C PHE A 138 2.38 0.51 9.80
N TYR A 139 3.27 0.71 8.81
CA TYR A 139 4.03 -0.37 8.19
C TYR A 139 4.97 -1.10 9.17
N SER A 140 5.58 -0.36 10.09
CA SER A 140 6.39 -0.95 11.17
C SER A 140 5.58 -1.93 12.01
N LYS A 141 4.39 -1.52 12.46
CA LYS A 141 3.49 -2.38 13.24
C LYS A 141 2.99 -3.58 12.41
N ALA A 142 2.63 -3.36 11.15
CA ALA A 142 2.21 -4.42 10.25
C ALA A 142 3.28 -5.50 10.09
N SER A 143 4.54 -5.07 9.81
CA SER A 143 5.65 -6.00 9.63
C SER A 143 6.13 -6.65 10.93
N GLU A 144 6.23 -5.90 12.02
CA GLU A 144 6.80 -6.43 13.27
C GLU A 144 5.82 -7.23 14.14
N LYS A 145 4.50 -7.08 13.93
CA LYS A 145 3.48 -7.73 14.75
C LYS A 145 2.49 -8.57 13.93
N GLU A 146 1.80 -7.96 12.98
CA GLU A 146 0.68 -8.61 12.27
C GLU A 146 1.16 -9.69 11.31
N MET A 147 2.15 -9.40 10.48
CA MET A 147 2.69 -10.39 9.54
C MET A 147 3.31 -11.60 10.23
N PRO A 148 4.14 -11.47 11.30
CA PRO A 148 4.59 -12.63 12.09
C PRO A 148 3.46 -13.43 12.71
N HIS A 149 2.40 -12.74 13.21
CA HIS A 149 1.22 -13.42 13.73
C HIS A 149 0.52 -14.24 12.63
N TRP A 150 0.30 -13.66 11.44
CA TRP A 150 -0.30 -14.38 10.31
C TRP A 150 0.57 -15.56 9.86
N ALA A 151 1.87 -15.34 9.74
CA ALA A 151 2.81 -16.42 9.38
C ALA A 151 2.75 -17.58 10.38
N SER A 152 2.71 -17.31 11.69
CA SER A 152 2.59 -18.32 12.74
C SER A 152 1.29 -19.15 12.68
N ARG A 153 0.26 -18.58 12.05
CA ARG A 153 -1.07 -19.19 11.82
C ARG A 153 -1.23 -19.78 10.42
N ASN A 154 -0.16 -19.76 9.61
CA ASN A 154 -0.19 -20.19 8.22
C ASN A 154 -1.22 -19.42 7.35
N ILE A 155 -1.53 -18.18 7.73
CA ILE A 155 -2.36 -17.26 6.95
C ILE A 155 -1.50 -16.67 5.84
N ASN A 156 -1.99 -16.71 4.60
CA ASN A 156 -1.30 -16.10 3.48
C ASN A 156 -1.47 -14.57 3.52
N PHE A 157 -0.43 -13.85 3.10
CA PHE A 157 -0.47 -12.39 2.93
C PHE A 157 0.46 -11.98 1.80
N ARG A 158 0.16 -10.86 1.18
CA ARG A 158 0.99 -10.30 0.12
C ARG A 158 2.21 -9.60 0.71
N LEU A 159 3.38 -9.78 0.07
CA LEU A 159 4.56 -8.94 0.29
C LEU A 159 4.69 -7.93 -0.87
N PRO A 160 4.91 -6.64 -0.59
CA PRO A 160 5.20 -5.67 -1.63
C PRO A 160 6.54 -5.98 -2.28
N HIS A 161 6.63 -5.84 -3.59
CA HIS A 161 7.92 -5.93 -4.27
C HIS A 161 8.77 -4.69 -3.98
N PRO A 162 10.12 -4.78 -4.01
CA PRO A 162 11.00 -3.65 -3.76
C PRO A 162 10.80 -2.52 -4.78
N GLY A 163 10.78 -1.27 -4.31
CA GLY A 163 10.97 -0.14 -5.19
C GLY A 163 12.42 -0.07 -5.66
N LEU A 164 12.64 0.13 -6.97
CA LEU A 164 13.97 0.30 -7.58
C LEU A 164 14.06 1.63 -8.29
N CYS A 165 15.17 2.33 -8.12
CA CYS A 165 15.46 3.57 -8.84
C CYS A 165 16.96 3.68 -9.14
N LEU A 166 17.30 4.08 -10.36
CA LEU A 166 18.66 4.48 -10.73
C LEU A 166 18.73 6.00 -10.72
N LYS A 167 19.62 6.55 -9.90
CA LYS A 167 19.86 7.98 -9.83
C LYS A 167 21.36 8.25 -9.75
N GLU A 168 21.87 9.12 -10.64
CA GLU A 168 23.29 9.53 -10.69
C GLU A 168 24.25 8.33 -10.71
N GLY A 169 23.94 7.30 -11.54
CA GLY A 169 24.74 6.09 -11.65
C GLY A 169 24.73 5.16 -10.43
N LYS A 170 23.83 5.43 -9.46
CA LYS A 170 23.63 4.58 -8.28
C LYS A 170 22.26 3.95 -8.29
N LEU A 171 22.23 2.67 -7.99
CA LEU A 171 20.98 1.93 -7.73
C LEU A 171 20.52 2.19 -6.30
N TYR A 172 19.25 2.49 -6.17
CA TYR A 172 18.53 2.61 -4.89
C TYR A 172 17.42 1.56 -4.85
N ALA A 173 17.26 0.93 -3.71
CA ALA A 173 16.13 0.03 -3.44
C ALA A 173 15.50 0.36 -2.09
N ASN A 174 14.20 0.14 -1.96
CA ASN A 174 13.49 0.31 -0.71
C ASN A 174 12.33 -0.68 -0.55
N THR A 175 11.89 -0.85 0.70
CA THR A 175 10.67 -1.57 1.07
C THR A 175 10.08 -0.96 2.33
N PRO A 176 8.75 -0.92 2.50
CA PRO A 176 8.13 -0.51 3.76
C PRO A 176 8.20 -1.60 4.85
N ILE A 177 8.59 -2.83 4.51
CA ILE A 177 8.58 -3.98 5.42
C ILE A 177 9.86 -4.01 6.25
N ARG A 178 9.75 -3.80 7.55
CA ARG A 178 10.88 -3.91 8.49
C ARG A 178 11.27 -5.36 8.69
N GLY A 179 12.57 -5.61 8.73
CA GLY A 179 13.14 -6.95 8.86
C GLY A 179 13.08 -7.78 7.58
N GLY A 180 12.54 -7.23 6.49
CA GLY A 180 12.60 -7.86 5.19
C GLY A 180 13.96 -7.67 4.51
N GLU A 181 14.43 -8.68 3.78
CA GLU A 181 15.68 -8.67 3.03
C GLU A 181 15.41 -8.43 1.55
N ILE A 182 15.94 -7.35 0.99
CA ILE A 182 15.94 -7.15 -0.45
C ILE A 182 17.15 -7.85 -1.04
N ARG A 183 16.92 -8.86 -1.87
CA ARG A 183 17.95 -9.54 -2.65
C ARG A 183 17.87 -9.10 -4.10
N TYR A 184 19.03 -8.92 -4.75
CA TYR A 184 19.09 -8.39 -6.11
C TYR A 184 20.13 -9.10 -6.99
N THR A 185 19.94 -8.96 -8.31
CA THR A 185 20.87 -9.40 -9.36
C THR A 185 21.06 -8.29 -10.39
N THR A 186 22.20 -8.29 -11.06
CA THR A 186 22.55 -7.30 -12.11
C THR A 186 22.80 -7.95 -13.47
N ASP A 187 22.60 -9.25 -13.58
CA ASP A 187 22.78 -10.08 -14.77
C ASP A 187 21.44 -10.53 -15.39
N GLY A 188 20.31 -10.09 -14.83
CA GLY A 188 18.98 -10.47 -15.27
C GLY A 188 18.45 -11.81 -14.72
N ALA A 189 19.25 -12.54 -13.92
CA ALA A 189 18.78 -13.73 -13.23
C ALA A 189 17.70 -13.41 -12.18
N GLU A 190 16.83 -14.39 -11.85
CA GLU A 190 15.87 -14.23 -10.78
C GLU A 190 16.56 -14.20 -9.41
N PRO A 191 16.29 -13.19 -8.55
CA PRO A 191 16.86 -13.14 -7.21
C PRO A 191 16.38 -14.30 -6.34
N THR A 192 17.32 -14.89 -5.59
CA THR A 192 17.11 -15.92 -4.60
C THR A 192 17.66 -15.48 -3.24
N LEU A 193 17.50 -16.30 -2.19
CA LEU A 193 18.11 -16.03 -0.89
C LEU A 193 19.64 -16.00 -0.92
N ASP A 194 20.26 -16.64 -1.91
CA ASP A 194 21.72 -16.65 -2.12
C ASP A 194 22.22 -15.44 -2.93
N SER A 195 21.31 -14.65 -3.52
CA SER A 195 21.67 -13.43 -4.27
C SER A 195 22.19 -12.33 -3.34
N ALA A 196 22.85 -11.31 -3.91
CA ALA A 196 23.39 -10.20 -3.15
C ALA A 196 22.32 -9.51 -2.28
N LEU A 197 22.67 -9.25 -1.02
CA LEU A 197 21.81 -8.52 -0.09
C LEU A 197 21.96 -7.02 -0.35
N TRP A 198 20.83 -6.32 -0.42
CA TRP A 198 20.79 -4.86 -0.47
C TRP A 198 20.99 -4.26 0.92
N GLU A 199 22.04 -3.47 1.10
CA GLU A 199 22.33 -2.78 2.36
C GLU A 199 22.41 -1.26 2.20
N ALA A 200 22.87 -0.79 1.06
CA ALA A 200 23.07 0.63 0.79
C ALA A 200 23.07 0.89 -0.73
N PRO A 201 22.93 2.16 -1.19
CA PRO A 201 23.05 2.50 -2.59
C PRO A 201 24.41 2.10 -3.18
N ILE A 202 24.39 1.39 -4.31
CA ILE A 202 25.58 0.88 -5.00
C ILE A 202 25.75 1.54 -6.36
N ALA A 203 26.98 1.69 -6.82
CA ALA A 203 27.25 2.03 -8.22
C ALA A 203 26.71 0.91 -9.12
N CYS A 204 26.01 1.27 -10.18
CA CYS A 204 25.38 0.30 -11.07
C CYS A 204 25.43 0.80 -12.52
N ASP A 205 26.08 0.01 -13.36
CA ASP A 205 26.18 0.15 -14.81
C ASP A 205 25.46 -0.97 -15.57
N ALA A 206 24.76 -1.83 -14.84
CA ALA A 206 24.03 -2.95 -15.43
C ALA A 206 22.84 -2.47 -16.26
N SER A 207 22.59 -3.11 -17.41
CA SER A 207 21.42 -2.83 -18.25
C SER A 207 20.09 -3.32 -17.67
N VAL A 208 20.15 -4.30 -16.77
CA VAL A 208 18.97 -4.87 -16.10
C VAL A 208 19.31 -5.17 -14.66
N VAL A 209 18.44 -4.73 -13.75
CA VAL A 209 18.48 -5.09 -12.33
C VAL A 209 17.18 -5.75 -11.96
N LYS A 210 17.25 -6.88 -11.27
CA LYS A 210 16.09 -7.53 -10.66
C LYS A 210 16.22 -7.56 -9.14
N ALA A 211 15.11 -7.43 -8.42
CA ALA A 211 15.11 -7.52 -6.96
C ALA A 211 13.82 -8.17 -6.45
N LYS A 212 13.94 -8.91 -5.35
CA LYS A 212 12.84 -9.48 -4.57
C LYS A 212 12.97 -9.12 -3.11
N LEU A 213 11.84 -9.01 -2.45
CA LEU A 213 11.75 -8.95 -1.00
C LEU A 213 11.53 -10.36 -0.44
N PHE A 214 12.35 -10.74 0.53
CA PHE A 214 12.20 -11.98 1.30
C PHE A 214 11.86 -11.63 2.75
N TYR A 215 10.82 -12.24 3.28
CA TYR A 215 10.37 -12.01 4.66
C TYR A 215 9.52 -13.19 5.16
N LEU A 216 9.82 -13.72 6.36
CA LEU A 216 9.06 -14.80 7.02
C LEU A 216 8.79 -16.01 6.10
N ASN A 217 9.82 -16.51 5.44
CA ASN A 217 9.78 -17.63 4.47
C ASN A 217 8.84 -17.38 3.27
N LYS A 218 8.58 -16.11 2.96
CA LYS A 218 7.85 -15.68 1.76
C LYS A 218 8.75 -14.82 0.89
N GLU A 219 8.38 -14.74 -0.38
CA GLU A 219 9.00 -13.84 -1.35
C GLU A 219 7.95 -13.00 -2.08
N SER A 220 8.34 -11.80 -2.48
CA SER A 220 7.50 -10.95 -3.33
C SER A 220 7.60 -11.37 -4.80
N VAL A 221 6.77 -10.78 -5.65
CA VAL A 221 7.04 -10.73 -7.10
C VAL A 221 8.34 -9.96 -7.36
N THR A 222 8.95 -10.17 -8.53
CA THR A 222 10.25 -9.61 -8.90
C THR A 222 10.12 -8.22 -9.48
N SER A 223 10.68 -7.22 -8.83
CA SER A 223 10.90 -5.90 -9.46
C SER A 223 11.98 -5.99 -10.52
N THR A 224 11.73 -5.41 -11.68
CA THR A 224 12.70 -5.33 -12.78
C THR A 224 12.90 -3.88 -13.19
N LEU A 225 14.14 -3.40 -13.09
CA LEU A 225 14.55 -2.10 -13.61
C LEU A 225 15.40 -2.31 -14.86
N LYS A 226 14.93 -1.81 -16.01
CA LYS A 226 15.73 -1.73 -17.25
C LYS A 226 16.40 -0.37 -17.29
N VAL A 227 17.71 -0.38 -17.46
CA VAL A 227 18.54 0.82 -17.58
C VAL A 227 18.85 1.01 -19.06
N ASN A 228 18.27 2.04 -19.64
CA ASN A 228 18.48 2.42 -21.05
C ASN A 228 19.73 3.31 -21.18
#